data_b3c17efd2786d76df2a7781e9ad39da3
#
_entry.id   b3c17efd2786d76df2a7781e9ad39da3
#
_cell.length_a   1.000
_cell.length_b   1.000
_cell.length_c   1.000
_cell.angle_alpha   90.00
_cell.angle_beta   90.00
_cell.angle_gamma   90.00
#
_symmetry.space_group_name_H-M   'P 1'
#
loop_
_entity.id
_entity.type
_entity.pdbx_description
1 polymer ?
#
loop_
_entity_poly.entity_id
_entity_poly.type
_entity_poly.pdbx_seq_one_letter_code
_entity_poly.pdbx_strand_id
1 'polypeptide(L)'
;MWSACLNANIGVVTRRVLIIDDHPGFRAQARALLVAAGYEVVGEAADGESGVRVASDLTPDVVLLDVQLPDITGFEVIRLIGRGPDPPVVVLISSRDACDYGRLVERSGAQGFIPKAELSAGTLADVLDGTGP
;
A
#
# COMPACT_ATOMS: atom_id res chain seq x y z
N MET A 1 -6.50 28.08 16.83
CA MET A 1 -6.61 27.14 16.60
C MET A 1 -6.63 26.78 16.20
N TRP A 2 -6.38 26.98 16.25
CA TRP A 2 -6.45 25.94 15.81
C TRP A 2 -6.48 25.42 15.38
N SER A 3 -6.22 25.55 15.53
CA SER A 3 -6.31 24.57 15.19
C SER A 3 -6.23 24.18 14.60
N ALA A 4 -6.12 24.37 14.49
CA ALA A 4 -6.06 23.55 14.00
C ALA A 4 -5.52 23.46 13.50
N CYS A 5 -5.31 23.63 13.56
CA CYS A 5 -4.94 23.02 13.23
C CYS A 5 -4.26 22.90 13.14
N LEU A 6 -4.10 23.15 13.45
CA LEU A 6 -3.74 22.47 13.59
C LEU A 6 -3.62 22.04 13.55
N ASN A 7 -3.76 22.20 13.57
CA ASN A 7 -3.79 21.29 13.64
C ASN A 7 -3.57 20.85 13.39
N ALA A 8 -3.83 21.31 13.29
CA ALA A 8 -3.77 20.61 13.21
C ALA A 8 -3.24 20.10 12.99
N ASN A 9 -3.42 20.23 12.50
CA ASN A 9 -2.61 19.28 12.42
C ASN A 9 -1.75 18.80 13.50
N ILE A 10 -1.74 19.25 14.57
CA ILE A 10 -1.03 18.78 15.74
C ILE A 10 -1.41 17.35 16.02
N GLY A 11 -0.42 16.47 16.10
CA GLY A 11 -0.66 15.07 16.31
C GLY A 11 -1.22 14.31 15.10
N VAL A 12 -1.51 15.01 14.04
CA VAL A 12 -1.99 14.36 12.83
C VAL A 12 -0.79 14.04 11.95
N VAL A 13 -0.57 12.75 11.71
CA VAL A 13 0.52 12.29 10.85
C VAL A 13 -0.07 11.82 9.54
N THR A 14 0.29 12.50 8.46
CA THR A 14 -0.13 12.09 7.12
C THR A 14 0.68 10.86 6.72
N ARG A 15 0.00 9.77 6.41
CA ARG A 15 0.69 8.56 5.98
C ARG A 15 1.16 8.71 4.54
N ARG A 16 2.40 8.33 4.31
CA ARG A 16 3.05 8.40 3.01
C ARG A 16 2.91 7.03 2.34
N VAL A 17 2.32 7.02 1.14
CA VAL A 17 1.97 5.78 0.46
C VAL A 17 2.72 5.67 -0.87
N LEU A 18 3.29 4.49 -1.12
CA LEU A 18 3.85 4.10 -2.40
C LEU A 18 2.89 3.12 -3.06
N ILE A 19 2.59 3.32 -4.34
CA ILE A 19 1.73 2.42 -5.11
C ILE A 19 2.60 1.61 -6.08
N ILE A 20 2.55 0.28 -5.98
CA ILE A 20 3.28 -0.62 -6.89
C ILE A 20 2.25 -1.46 -7.64
N ASP A 21 2.05 -1.17 -8.93
CA ASP A 21 1.05 -1.83 -9.76
C ASP A 21 1.39 -1.54 -11.22
N ASP A 22 1.32 -2.55 -12.07
CA ASP A 22 1.69 -2.39 -13.48
C ASP A 22 0.57 -1.80 -14.37
N HIS A 23 -0.61 -1.58 -13.81
CA HIS A 23 -1.74 -1.01 -14.57
C HIS A 23 -1.83 0.50 -14.31
N PRO A 24 -1.46 1.34 -15.29
CA PRO A 24 -1.47 2.79 -15.07
C PRO A 24 -2.85 3.35 -14.74
N GLY A 25 -3.91 2.77 -15.30
CA GLY A 25 -5.28 3.18 -14.99
C GLY A 25 -5.62 2.97 -13.53
N PHE A 26 -5.22 1.82 -12.97
CA PHE A 26 -5.47 1.54 -11.56
C PHE A 26 -4.61 2.45 -10.67
N ARG A 27 -3.35 2.69 -11.04
CA ARG A 27 -2.50 3.62 -10.26
C ARG A 27 -3.13 5.00 -10.16
N ALA A 28 -3.64 5.52 -11.29
CA ALA A 28 -4.29 6.83 -11.31
C ALA A 28 -5.54 6.86 -10.41
N GLN A 29 -6.35 5.82 -10.48
CA GLN A 29 -7.55 5.69 -9.67
C GLN A 29 -7.21 5.59 -8.18
N ALA A 30 -6.24 4.77 -7.84
CA ALA A 30 -5.80 4.61 -6.46
C ALA A 30 -5.20 5.90 -5.90
N ARG A 31 -4.40 6.60 -6.71
CA ARG A 31 -3.83 7.90 -6.30
C ARG A 31 -4.94 8.89 -5.95
N ALA A 32 -5.93 9.02 -6.82
CA ALA A 32 -7.03 9.95 -6.58
C ALA A 32 -7.79 9.61 -5.30
N LEU A 33 -8.05 8.33 -5.09
CA LEU A 33 -8.73 7.84 -3.89
C LEU A 33 -7.92 8.13 -2.62
N LEU A 34 -6.62 7.86 -2.67
CA LEU A 34 -5.74 8.06 -1.51
C LEU A 34 -5.61 9.54 -1.16
N VAL A 35 -5.41 10.39 -2.16
CA VAL A 35 -5.31 11.84 -1.93
C VAL A 35 -6.61 12.37 -1.33
N ALA A 36 -7.75 11.95 -1.86
CA ALA A 36 -9.05 12.37 -1.34
C ALA A 36 -9.27 11.92 0.10
N ALA A 37 -8.66 10.79 0.49
CA ALA A 37 -8.77 10.25 1.85
C ALA A 37 -7.75 10.84 2.83
N GLY A 38 -6.88 11.73 2.37
CA GLY A 38 -5.91 12.40 3.23
C GLY A 38 -4.51 11.79 3.27
N TYR A 39 -4.25 10.78 2.45
CA TYR A 39 -2.91 10.20 2.36
C TYR A 39 -2.04 11.02 1.42
N GLU A 40 -0.72 10.94 1.62
CA GLU A 40 0.24 11.53 0.70
C GLU A 40 0.81 10.41 -0.18
N VAL A 41 0.58 10.47 -1.50
CA VAL A 41 1.17 9.50 -2.43
C VAL A 41 2.55 10.00 -2.82
N VAL A 42 3.57 9.33 -2.32
CA VAL A 42 4.96 9.77 -2.49
C VAL A 42 5.61 9.20 -3.74
N GLY A 43 5.03 8.17 -4.34
CA GLY A 43 5.58 7.61 -5.56
C GLY A 43 4.72 6.49 -6.11
N GLU A 44 5.08 6.05 -7.32
CA GLU A 44 4.45 4.93 -8.02
C GLU A 44 5.54 4.12 -8.70
N ALA A 45 5.30 2.83 -8.83
CA ALA A 45 6.19 1.94 -9.57
C ALA A 45 5.35 0.96 -10.37
N ALA A 46 5.83 0.57 -11.54
CA ALA A 46 5.10 -0.30 -12.47
C ALA A 46 5.54 -1.75 -12.41
N ASP A 47 6.60 -2.06 -11.68
CA ASP A 47 7.08 -3.43 -11.52
C ASP A 47 7.69 -3.62 -10.14
N GLY A 48 8.02 -4.87 -9.82
CA GLY A 48 8.50 -5.20 -8.48
C GLY A 48 9.89 -4.66 -8.20
N GLU A 49 10.78 -4.76 -9.17
CA GLU A 49 12.17 -4.33 -9.00
C GLU A 49 12.26 -2.82 -8.74
N SER A 50 11.58 -2.03 -9.58
CA SER A 50 11.56 -0.58 -9.36
C SER A 50 10.82 -0.23 -8.08
N GLY A 51 9.79 -1.01 -7.72
CA GLY A 51 9.07 -0.82 -6.47
C GLY A 51 9.96 -0.98 -5.25
N VAL A 52 10.79 -2.00 -5.23
CA VAL A 52 11.75 -2.22 -4.13
C VAL A 52 12.72 -1.05 -4.03
N ARG A 53 13.25 -0.61 -5.17
CA ARG A 53 14.20 0.52 -5.20
C ARG A 53 13.55 1.81 -4.72
N VAL A 54 12.35 2.11 -5.21
CA VAL A 54 11.64 3.32 -4.81
C VAL A 54 11.28 3.28 -3.32
N ALA A 55 10.88 2.12 -2.82
CA ALA A 55 10.58 1.96 -1.39
C ALA A 55 11.82 2.25 -0.53
N SER A 56 12.98 1.79 -0.98
CA SER A 56 14.23 2.04 -0.28
C SER A 56 14.58 3.54 -0.27
N ASP A 57 14.36 4.21 -1.39
CA ASP A 57 14.70 5.63 -1.53
C ASP A 57 13.74 6.55 -0.78
N LEU A 58 12.46 6.24 -0.83
CA LEU A 58 11.41 7.12 -0.29
C LEU A 58 10.98 6.78 1.14
N THR A 59 11.30 5.58 1.60
CA THR A 59 10.90 5.07 2.93
C THR A 59 9.43 5.40 3.25
N PRO A 60 8.48 4.86 2.46
CA PRO A 60 7.06 5.13 2.70
C PRO A 60 6.58 4.47 3.98
N ASP A 61 5.46 4.96 4.51
CA ASP A 61 4.81 4.34 5.67
C ASP A 61 4.01 3.11 5.26
N VAL A 62 3.39 3.19 4.07
CA VAL A 62 2.50 2.16 3.54
C VAL A 62 2.86 1.89 2.09
N VAL A 63 2.85 0.62 1.70
CA VAL A 63 2.97 0.22 0.30
C VAL A 63 1.68 -0.48 -0.11
N LEU A 64 1.01 0.06 -1.13
CA LEU A 64 -0.13 -0.58 -1.76
C LEU A 64 0.43 -1.39 -2.93
N LEU A 65 0.36 -2.71 -2.85
CA LEU A 65 1.17 -3.59 -3.67
C LEU A 65 0.33 -4.64 -4.40
N ASP A 66 0.42 -4.66 -5.72
CA ASP A 66 -0.22 -5.69 -6.53
C ASP A 66 0.52 -7.03 -6.34
N VAL A 67 -0.25 -8.09 -6.19
CA VAL A 67 0.31 -9.44 -6.07
C VAL A 67 0.98 -9.87 -7.37
N GLN A 68 0.39 -9.53 -8.51
CA GLN A 68 0.90 -9.94 -9.83
C GLN A 68 1.56 -8.79 -10.56
N LEU A 69 2.89 -8.84 -10.60
CA LEU A 69 3.69 -7.85 -11.31
C LEU A 69 4.40 -8.54 -12.48
N PRO A 70 4.89 -7.78 -13.48
CA PRO A 70 5.46 -8.40 -14.68
C PRO A 70 6.80 -9.11 -14.46
N ASP A 71 7.54 -8.74 -13.44
CA ASP A 71 8.88 -9.28 -13.18
C ASP A 71 8.93 -10.27 -12.02
N ILE A 72 8.45 -9.86 -10.84
CA ILE A 72 8.42 -10.70 -9.64
C ILE A 72 7.05 -10.56 -8.99
N THR A 73 6.71 -11.47 -8.10
CA THR A 73 5.42 -11.41 -7.41
C THR A 73 5.46 -10.36 -6.31
N GLY A 74 4.27 -9.88 -5.90
CA GLY A 74 4.17 -9.01 -4.74
C GLY A 74 4.69 -9.66 -3.47
N PHE A 75 4.58 -10.99 -3.34
CA PHE A 75 5.11 -11.71 -2.20
C PHE A 75 6.64 -11.59 -2.12
N GLU A 76 7.30 -11.63 -3.27
CA GLU A 76 8.75 -11.45 -3.33
C GLU A 76 9.13 -10.01 -2.98
N VAL A 77 8.33 -9.04 -3.45
CA VAL A 77 8.54 -7.62 -3.11
C VAL A 77 8.47 -7.42 -1.60
N ILE A 78 7.49 -8.03 -0.94
CA ILE A 78 7.37 -7.93 0.53
C ILE A 78 8.63 -8.44 1.21
N ARG A 79 9.14 -9.58 0.76
CA ARG A 79 10.34 -10.17 1.32
C ARG A 79 11.55 -9.23 1.19
N LEU A 80 11.70 -8.62 0.03
CA LEU A 80 12.82 -7.71 -0.24
C LEU A 80 12.70 -6.40 0.53
N ILE A 81 11.51 -5.81 0.57
CA ILE A 81 11.27 -4.58 1.33
C ILE A 81 11.44 -4.81 2.82
N GLY A 82 11.04 -6.00 3.30
CA GLY A 82 11.11 -6.33 4.73
C GLY A 82 12.52 -6.44 5.29
N ARG A 83 13.53 -6.46 4.44
CA ARG A 83 14.94 -6.52 4.89
C ARG A 83 15.48 -5.20 5.41
N GLY A 84 14.77 -4.11 5.16
CA GLY A 84 15.21 -2.79 5.61
C GLY A 84 15.01 -2.59 7.11
N PRO A 85 15.63 -1.53 7.68
CA PRO A 85 15.54 -1.27 9.12
C PRO A 85 14.14 -0.84 9.57
N ASP A 86 13.39 -0.17 8.69
CA ASP A 86 12.03 0.31 8.99
C ASP A 86 11.08 -0.14 7.88
N PRO A 87 10.71 -1.43 7.85
CA PRO A 87 9.85 -1.91 6.78
C PRO A 87 8.47 -1.25 6.83
N PRO A 88 7.94 -0.85 5.68
CA PRO A 88 6.60 -0.25 5.64
C PRO A 88 5.51 -1.28 5.90
N VAL A 89 4.34 -0.80 6.24
CA VAL A 89 3.14 -1.65 6.26
C VAL A 89 2.77 -1.93 4.81
N VAL A 90 2.57 -3.19 4.46
CA VAL A 90 2.19 -3.58 3.10
C VAL A 90 0.74 -4.03 3.07
N VAL A 91 -0.02 -3.46 2.15
CA VAL A 91 -1.39 -3.90 1.86
C VAL A 91 -1.38 -4.48 0.45
N LEU A 92 -1.69 -5.75 0.33
CA LEU A 92 -1.75 -6.42 -0.96
C LEU A 92 -3.07 -6.11 -1.66
N ILE A 93 -3.00 -5.89 -2.97
CA ILE A 93 -4.18 -5.73 -3.82
C ILE A 93 -4.06 -6.68 -4.99
N SER A 94 -5.19 -7.08 -5.54
CA SER A 94 -5.21 -7.94 -6.72
C SER A 94 -6.59 -7.91 -7.38
N SER A 95 -6.63 -8.21 -8.68
CA SER A 95 -7.88 -8.45 -9.38
C SER A 95 -8.47 -9.82 -9.03
N ARG A 96 -7.71 -10.65 -8.29
CA ARG A 96 -8.17 -11.96 -7.80
C ARG A 96 -8.52 -11.89 -6.32
N ASP A 97 -9.27 -12.88 -5.85
CA ASP A 97 -9.62 -12.97 -4.44
C ASP A 97 -8.45 -13.55 -3.63
N ALA A 98 -8.43 -13.26 -2.33
CA ALA A 98 -7.39 -13.77 -1.44
C ALA A 98 -7.33 -15.30 -1.44
N CYS A 99 -8.47 -15.97 -1.59
CA CYS A 99 -8.52 -17.44 -1.60
C CYS A 99 -7.76 -18.05 -2.77
N ASP A 100 -7.56 -17.30 -3.85
CA ASP A 100 -6.79 -17.78 -5.01
C ASP A 100 -5.31 -17.96 -4.68
N TYR A 101 -4.83 -17.33 -3.61
CA TYR A 101 -3.42 -17.39 -3.20
C TYR A 101 -3.19 -18.30 -2.00
N GLY A 102 -4.27 -18.87 -1.45
CA GLY A 102 -4.18 -19.77 -0.30
C GLY A 102 -3.50 -19.09 0.89
N ARG A 103 -2.54 -19.79 1.48
CA ARG A 103 -1.86 -19.27 2.67
C ARG A 103 -0.73 -18.30 2.38
N LEU A 104 -0.45 -18.04 1.11
CA LEU A 104 0.63 -17.11 0.75
C LEU A 104 0.37 -15.71 1.33
N VAL A 105 -0.88 -15.27 1.32
CA VAL A 105 -1.25 -13.96 1.87
C VAL A 105 -0.97 -13.92 3.37
N GLU A 106 -1.41 -14.94 4.11
CA GLU A 106 -1.24 -14.98 5.57
C GLU A 106 0.22 -15.03 5.97
N ARG A 107 1.05 -15.72 5.19
CA ARG A 107 2.47 -15.92 5.49
C ARG A 107 3.37 -14.82 4.97
N SER A 108 2.81 -13.91 4.18
CA SER A 108 3.61 -12.90 3.47
C SER A 108 4.18 -11.81 4.36
N GLY A 109 3.54 -11.54 5.48
CA GLY A 109 3.87 -10.40 6.32
C GLY A 109 3.08 -9.15 5.94
N ALA A 110 2.18 -9.24 4.95
CA ALA A 110 1.30 -8.13 4.62
C ALA A 110 0.33 -7.87 5.76
N GLN A 111 -0.04 -6.61 5.93
CA GLN A 111 -1.04 -6.20 6.92
C GLN A 111 -2.43 -6.73 6.54
N GLY A 112 -2.71 -6.81 5.25
CA GLY A 112 -3.96 -7.33 4.76
C GLY A 112 -3.98 -7.41 3.24
N PHE A 113 -5.14 -7.78 2.72
CA PHE A 113 -5.38 -7.97 1.29
C PHE A 113 -6.71 -7.34 0.93
N ILE A 114 -6.75 -6.58 -0.14
CA ILE A 114 -7.98 -5.96 -0.66
C ILE A 114 -8.11 -6.29 -2.13
N PRO A 115 -9.18 -6.95 -2.57
CA PRO A 115 -9.44 -7.07 -4.01
C PRO A 115 -9.57 -5.68 -4.62
N LYS A 116 -9.00 -5.46 -5.80
CA LYS A 116 -8.99 -4.13 -6.43
C LYS A 116 -10.39 -3.53 -6.54
N ALA A 117 -11.39 -4.36 -6.83
CA ALA A 117 -12.78 -3.90 -6.96
C ALA A 117 -13.36 -3.38 -5.63
N GLU A 118 -12.76 -3.74 -4.51
CA GLU A 118 -13.23 -3.37 -3.18
C GLU A 118 -12.40 -2.28 -2.53
N LEU A 119 -11.41 -1.76 -3.23
CA LEU A 119 -10.55 -0.70 -2.68
C LEU A 119 -11.36 0.58 -2.47
N SER A 120 -11.36 1.05 -1.24
CA SER A 120 -12.01 2.30 -0.86
C SER A 120 -11.27 2.87 0.34
N ALA A 121 -11.57 4.13 0.68
CA ALA A 121 -11.00 4.73 1.88
C ALA A 121 -11.32 3.90 3.12
N GLY A 122 -12.55 3.38 3.19
CA GLY A 122 -13.00 2.57 4.33
C GLY A 122 -12.29 1.23 4.43
N THR A 123 -12.20 0.48 3.34
CA THR A 123 -11.55 -0.84 3.37
C THR A 123 -10.07 -0.70 3.68
N LEU A 124 -9.43 0.33 3.14
CA LEU A 124 -8.01 0.58 3.41
C LEU A 124 -7.79 0.96 4.87
N ALA A 125 -8.63 1.86 5.41
CA ALA A 125 -8.54 2.25 6.81
C ALA A 125 -8.71 1.07 7.74
N ASP A 126 -9.67 0.18 7.44
CA ASP A 126 -9.92 -1.02 8.24
C ASP A 126 -8.68 -1.91 8.28
N VAL A 127 -8.03 -2.14 7.15
CA VAL A 127 -6.83 -2.95 7.09
C VAL A 127 -5.68 -2.29 7.87
N LEU A 128 -5.49 -0.99 7.66
CA LEU A 128 -4.39 -0.28 8.32
C LEU A 128 -4.59 -0.20 9.83
N ASP A 129 -5.83 -0.13 10.29
CA ASP A 129 -6.15 -0.09 11.72
C ASP A 129 -6.20 -1.49 12.35
N GLY A 130 -6.08 -2.54 11.53
CA GLY A 130 -6.15 -3.90 12.01
C GLY A 130 -7.54 -4.36 12.38
N THR A 131 -8.59 -3.65 11.94
CA THR A 131 -9.98 -3.99 12.23
C THR A 131 -10.69 -4.68 11.04
N GLY A 132 -10.03 -4.74 9.90
CA GLY A 132 -10.59 -5.36 8.70
C GLY A 132 -10.66 -6.86 8.82
N PRO A 133 -11.49 -7.51 7.97
CA PRO A 133 -11.62 -8.95 7.96
C PRO A 133 -10.33 -9.66 7.51
#